data_0d940352b7a3ea794f62665a69ff386b
#
_entry.id   0d940352b7a3ea794f62665a69ff386b
#
_cell.length_a   1.000
_cell.length_b   1.000
_cell.length_c   1.000
_cell.angle_alpha   90.00
_cell.angle_beta   90.00
_cell.angle_gamma   90.00
#
_symmetry.space_group_name_H-M   'P 1'
#
loop_
_entity.id
_entity.type
_entity.pdbx_description
1 polymer ?
#
loop_
_entity_poly.entity_id
_entity_poly.type
_entity_poly.pdbx_seq_one_letter_code
_entity_poly.pdbx_strand_id
1 'polypeptide(L)'
;VVIDATGNEKVAKKLVKYKKTHDILLNVVDVPALCDFYFMALTKNRPLQIAVSSNGASPTAAKFFRDECEKLIPMDISAYLKEKQKQRDKGIIQTQTTKEELQKRNAKVFLVGCGLGDVELLTIKAYKTIQEMDVVLYDNLISDEIMQTVPNKTKKIYVGKQKDYHSKSQEEINALIIKYAKKGLKVARLKSGDPFVFGRGAEELHELLLEGIKTEVIA
;
A
#
# COMPACT_ATOMS: atom_id res chain seq x y z
N VAL A 1 35.03 -10.01 5.82
CA VAL A 1 34.28 -9.71 4.60
C VAL A 1 35.23 -9.07 3.61
N VAL A 2 35.28 -9.57 2.38
CA VAL A 2 36.10 -9.04 1.26
C VAL A 2 35.19 -8.74 0.08
N ILE A 3 35.39 -7.59 -0.54
CA ILE A 3 34.65 -7.16 -1.75
C ILE A 3 35.68 -6.90 -2.84
N ASP A 4 35.56 -7.64 -3.93
CA ASP A 4 36.38 -7.42 -5.13
C ASP A 4 35.58 -6.63 -6.17
N ALA A 5 35.94 -5.38 -6.36
CA ALA A 5 35.40 -4.49 -7.37
C ALA A 5 36.44 -4.13 -8.45
N THR A 6 37.51 -4.95 -8.59
CA THR A 6 38.58 -4.65 -9.52
C THR A 6 38.27 -5.00 -10.98
N GLY A 7 37.27 -5.89 -11.19
CA GLY A 7 36.99 -6.45 -12.51
C GLY A 7 38.14 -7.35 -13.05
N ASN A 8 39.09 -7.70 -12.18
CA ASN A 8 40.28 -8.45 -12.62
C ASN A 8 40.17 -9.94 -12.24
N GLU A 9 40.00 -10.78 -13.21
CA GLU A 9 39.86 -12.23 -13.03
C GLU A 9 41.00 -12.87 -12.21
N LYS A 10 42.25 -12.38 -12.36
CA LYS A 10 43.40 -12.90 -11.60
C LYS A 10 43.29 -12.58 -10.13
N VAL A 11 42.74 -11.41 -9.76
CA VAL A 11 42.49 -11.03 -8.38
C VAL A 11 41.37 -11.90 -7.81
N ALA A 12 40.26 -12.05 -8.51
CA ALA A 12 39.13 -12.89 -8.09
C ALA A 12 39.59 -14.34 -7.83
N LYS A 13 40.37 -14.95 -8.72
CA LYS A 13 40.93 -16.31 -8.53
C LYS A 13 41.84 -16.40 -7.32
N LYS A 14 42.66 -15.39 -7.03
CA LYS A 14 43.48 -15.34 -5.81
C LYS A 14 42.63 -15.29 -4.55
N LEU A 15 41.58 -14.47 -4.52
CA LEU A 15 40.68 -14.33 -3.40
C LEU A 15 39.88 -15.63 -3.12
N VAL A 16 39.43 -16.31 -4.16
CA VAL A 16 38.81 -17.63 -4.06
C VAL A 16 39.75 -18.67 -3.44
N LYS A 17 41.03 -18.66 -3.81
CA LYS A 17 42.04 -19.55 -3.16
C LYS A 17 42.26 -19.13 -1.72
N TYR A 18 42.38 -17.84 -1.42
CA TYR A 18 42.60 -17.32 -0.07
C TYR A 18 41.43 -17.69 0.86
N LYS A 19 40.20 -17.62 0.37
CA LYS A 19 39.02 -18.04 1.10
C LYS A 19 39.04 -19.47 1.56
N LYS A 20 39.66 -20.40 0.82
CA LYS A 20 39.74 -21.83 1.22
C LYS A 20 40.53 -22.06 2.49
N THR A 21 41.43 -21.15 2.85
CA THR A 21 42.31 -21.23 4.00
C THR A 21 42.03 -20.22 5.10
N HIS A 22 41.08 -19.29 4.83
CA HIS A 22 40.72 -18.21 5.74
C HIS A 22 39.20 -18.11 5.82
N ASP A 23 38.67 -17.91 7.00
CA ASP A 23 37.21 -17.70 7.21
C ASP A 23 36.80 -16.29 6.81
N ILE A 24 36.54 -16.10 5.50
CA ILE A 24 36.09 -14.84 4.91
C ILE A 24 34.84 -15.06 4.08
N LEU A 25 33.96 -14.06 4.09
CA LEU A 25 32.88 -13.92 3.13
C LEU A 25 33.36 -13.06 1.97
N LEU A 26 33.19 -13.56 0.74
CA LEU A 26 33.65 -12.93 -0.49
C LEU A 26 32.46 -12.48 -1.33
N ASN A 27 32.55 -11.25 -1.87
CA ASN A 27 31.68 -10.78 -2.95
C ASN A 27 32.57 -10.28 -4.09
N VAL A 28 32.37 -10.85 -5.27
CA VAL A 28 33.03 -10.41 -6.50
C VAL A 28 31.98 -9.71 -7.35
N VAL A 29 32.15 -8.40 -7.55
CA VAL A 29 31.18 -7.57 -8.28
C VAL A 29 31.03 -8.11 -9.70
N ASP A 30 29.79 -8.21 -10.16
CA ASP A 30 29.39 -8.73 -11.48
C ASP A 30 29.72 -10.23 -11.75
N VAL A 31 30.17 -10.99 -10.74
CA VAL A 31 30.43 -12.43 -10.85
C VAL A 31 29.65 -13.22 -9.78
N PRO A 32 28.33 -13.42 -9.94
CA PRO A 32 27.48 -14.05 -8.92
C PRO A 32 27.97 -15.42 -8.43
N ALA A 33 28.54 -16.23 -9.32
CA ALA A 33 29.05 -17.57 -8.98
C ALA A 33 30.20 -17.57 -7.95
N LEU A 34 30.86 -16.44 -7.73
CA LEU A 34 31.95 -16.30 -6.77
C LEU A 34 31.54 -15.54 -5.50
N CYS A 35 30.25 -15.24 -5.34
CA CYS A 35 29.73 -14.47 -4.21
C CYS A 35 29.13 -15.36 -3.11
N ASP A 36 29.48 -15.09 -1.87
CA ASP A 36 28.83 -15.68 -0.69
C ASP A 36 27.63 -14.87 -0.22
N PHE A 37 27.57 -13.61 -0.60
CA PHE A 37 26.49 -12.69 -0.25
C PHE A 37 26.30 -11.65 -1.33
N TYR A 38 25.13 -11.01 -1.32
CA TYR A 38 24.79 -9.94 -2.25
C TYR A 38 24.40 -8.67 -1.52
N PHE A 39 24.75 -7.53 -2.08
CA PHE A 39 24.23 -6.25 -1.59
C PHE A 39 22.78 -6.06 -2.00
N MET A 40 21.99 -5.60 -1.04
CA MET A 40 20.60 -5.25 -1.25
C MET A 40 20.48 -3.79 -1.74
N ALA A 41 19.48 -3.52 -2.56
CA ALA A 41 19.09 -2.16 -2.88
C ALA A 41 18.33 -1.57 -1.69
N LEU A 42 18.89 -0.56 -1.03
CA LEU A 42 18.28 0.11 0.13
C LEU A 42 17.58 1.40 -0.30
N THR A 43 16.45 1.72 0.35
CA THR A 43 15.82 3.05 0.24
C THR A 43 16.75 4.13 0.78
N LYS A 44 16.72 5.32 0.15
CA LYS A 44 17.68 6.39 0.45
C LYS A 44 17.25 7.23 1.65
N ASN A 45 18.21 7.49 2.56
CA ASN A 45 18.17 8.56 3.58
C ASN A 45 16.88 8.74 4.40
N ARG A 46 16.17 7.66 4.73
CA ARG A 46 14.98 7.70 5.57
C ARG A 46 15.19 6.86 6.83
N PRO A 47 14.58 7.22 7.96
CA PRO A 47 14.69 6.44 9.19
C PRO A 47 14.03 5.06 9.08
N LEU A 48 13.10 4.88 8.13
CA LEU A 48 12.58 3.58 7.72
C LEU A 48 13.29 3.15 6.43
N GLN A 49 14.01 2.03 6.51
CA GLN A 49 14.72 1.47 5.37
C GLN A 49 14.03 0.18 4.89
N ILE A 50 13.88 0.06 3.58
CA ILE A 50 13.45 -1.15 2.90
C ILE A 50 14.62 -1.65 2.08
N ALA A 51 14.94 -2.94 2.24
CA ALA A 51 15.99 -3.62 1.50
C ALA A 51 15.36 -4.59 0.50
N VAL A 52 15.74 -4.50 -0.77
CA VAL A 52 15.26 -5.39 -1.83
C VAL A 52 16.45 -6.13 -2.44
N SER A 53 16.36 -7.45 -2.49
CA SER A 53 17.36 -8.33 -3.11
C SER A 53 16.73 -9.12 -4.25
N SER A 54 17.49 -9.34 -5.30
CA SER A 54 17.19 -10.30 -6.37
C SER A 54 18.06 -11.56 -6.28
N ASN A 55 18.75 -11.77 -5.14
CA ASN A 55 19.71 -12.85 -4.93
C ASN A 55 20.78 -12.92 -6.04
N GLY A 56 21.27 -11.75 -6.47
CA GLY A 56 22.27 -11.64 -7.53
C GLY A 56 21.74 -11.75 -8.96
N ALA A 57 20.44 -12.07 -9.15
CA ALA A 57 19.86 -12.28 -10.48
C ALA A 57 19.76 -10.98 -11.30
N SER A 58 19.37 -9.88 -10.69
CA SER A 58 19.23 -8.59 -11.38
C SER A 58 19.30 -7.39 -10.42
N PRO A 59 20.43 -6.71 -10.32
CA PRO A 59 20.55 -5.47 -9.55
C PRO A 59 19.58 -4.38 -10.01
N THR A 60 19.29 -4.33 -11.31
CA THR A 60 18.33 -3.37 -11.90
C THR A 60 16.91 -3.63 -11.40
N ALA A 61 16.47 -4.89 -11.38
CA ALA A 61 15.16 -5.25 -10.84
C ALA A 61 15.07 -4.91 -9.35
N ALA A 62 16.11 -5.21 -8.56
CA ALA A 62 16.15 -4.86 -7.15
C ALA A 62 16.03 -3.35 -6.92
N LYS A 63 16.73 -2.53 -7.71
CA LYS A 63 16.62 -1.07 -7.66
C LYS A 63 15.22 -0.57 -8.05
N PHE A 64 14.64 -1.12 -9.12
CA PHE A 64 13.29 -0.76 -9.56
C PHE A 64 12.27 -1.00 -8.45
N PHE A 65 12.23 -2.21 -7.89
CA PHE A 65 11.30 -2.53 -6.81
C PHE A 65 11.57 -1.76 -5.52
N ARG A 66 12.82 -1.45 -5.19
CA ARG A 66 13.16 -0.55 -4.10
C ARG A 66 12.53 0.83 -4.30
N ASP A 67 12.62 1.41 -5.52
CA ASP A 67 12.06 2.71 -5.84
C ASP A 67 10.52 2.70 -5.79
N GLU A 68 9.88 1.61 -6.21
CA GLU A 68 8.43 1.43 -6.05
C GLU A 68 8.02 1.31 -4.57
N CYS A 69 8.74 0.51 -3.79
CA CYS A 69 8.49 0.39 -2.34
C CYS A 69 8.72 1.72 -1.61
N GLU A 70 9.67 2.55 -2.04
CA GLU A 70 9.93 3.85 -1.41
C GLU A 70 8.74 4.79 -1.53
N LYS A 71 7.94 4.71 -2.59
CA LYS A 71 6.69 5.49 -2.78
C LYS A 71 5.62 5.14 -1.75
N LEU A 72 5.66 3.93 -1.17
CA LEU A 72 4.72 3.49 -0.15
C LEU A 72 5.04 4.03 1.25
N ILE A 73 6.23 4.57 1.46
CA ILE A 73 6.65 5.11 2.76
C ILE A 73 5.98 6.47 2.98
N PRO A 74 5.11 6.64 4.01
CA PRO A 74 4.48 7.91 4.29
C PRO A 74 5.49 9.03 4.54
N MET A 75 5.21 10.24 4.07
CA MET A 75 6.12 11.38 4.22
C MET A 75 6.37 11.75 5.70
N ASP A 76 5.38 11.53 6.56
CA ASP A 76 5.42 11.83 7.99
C ASP A 76 6.02 10.70 8.85
N ILE A 77 6.48 9.60 8.23
CA ILE A 77 7.01 8.43 8.95
C ILE A 77 8.20 8.79 9.86
N SER A 78 9.00 9.77 9.45
CA SER A 78 10.17 10.19 10.22
C SER A 78 9.80 10.77 11.59
N ALA A 79 8.75 11.58 11.66
CA ALA A 79 8.25 12.13 12.91
C ALA A 79 7.67 11.03 13.80
N TYR A 80 6.89 10.12 13.21
CA TYR A 80 6.32 8.97 13.91
C TYR A 80 7.39 8.06 14.52
N LEU A 81 8.42 7.71 13.76
CA LEU A 81 9.50 6.85 14.27
C LEU A 81 10.33 7.50 15.36
N LYS A 82 10.57 8.82 15.28
CA LYS A 82 11.22 9.58 16.36
C LYS A 82 10.41 9.51 17.66
N GLU A 83 9.09 9.62 17.57
CA GLU A 83 8.21 9.48 18.73
C GLU A 83 8.26 8.06 19.32
N LYS A 84 8.19 7.03 18.46
CA LYS A 84 8.31 5.62 18.91
C LYS A 84 9.69 5.33 19.52
N GLN A 85 10.76 5.92 19.00
CA GLN A 85 12.09 5.78 19.59
C GLN A 85 12.13 6.36 21.01
N LYS A 86 11.58 7.57 21.23
CA LYS A 86 11.49 8.17 22.56
C LYS A 86 10.71 7.32 23.56
N GLN A 87 9.62 6.67 23.09
CA GLN A 87 8.84 5.75 23.92
C GLN A 87 9.67 4.51 24.27
N ARG A 88 10.38 3.94 23.30
CA ARG A 88 11.26 2.78 23.49
C ARG A 88 12.42 3.06 24.45
N ASP A 89 13.01 4.25 24.36
CA ASP A 89 14.08 4.70 25.29
C ASP A 89 13.59 4.80 26.74
N LYS A 90 12.28 4.99 26.94
CA LYS A 90 11.60 4.96 28.24
C LYS A 90 11.11 3.56 28.64
N GLY A 91 11.49 2.50 27.89
CA GLY A 91 11.05 1.13 28.14
C GLY A 91 9.60 0.83 27.72
N ILE A 92 8.93 1.75 27.00
CA ILE A 92 7.53 1.56 26.56
C ILE A 92 7.54 0.89 25.19
N ILE A 93 7.12 -0.37 25.12
CA ILE A 93 7.01 -1.15 23.88
C ILE A 93 5.56 -1.59 23.72
N GLN A 94 4.86 -1.01 22.75
CA GLN A 94 3.44 -1.26 22.49
C GLN A 94 3.26 -1.75 21.03
N THR A 95 3.53 -3.02 20.79
CA THR A 95 3.51 -3.61 19.43
C THR A 95 2.12 -3.52 18.79
N GLN A 96 1.08 -3.93 19.51
CA GLN A 96 -0.29 -3.93 18.98
C GLN A 96 -0.78 -2.51 18.67
N THR A 97 -0.61 -1.57 19.59
CA THR A 97 -0.98 -0.17 19.40
C THR A 97 -0.24 0.46 18.23
N THR A 98 1.06 0.18 18.09
CA THR A 98 1.87 0.66 16.95
C THR A 98 1.34 0.13 15.62
N LYS A 99 0.93 -1.14 15.55
CA LYS A 99 0.33 -1.71 14.35
C LYS A 99 -0.98 -1.03 13.98
N GLU A 100 -1.86 -0.83 14.97
CA GLU A 100 -3.15 -0.15 14.76
C GLU A 100 -2.99 1.31 14.32
N GLU A 101 -2.05 2.04 14.91
CA GLU A 101 -1.71 3.41 14.51
C GLU A 101 -1.21 3.45 13.05
N LEU A 102 -0.34 2.53 12.64
CA LEU A 102 0.15 2.45 11.26
C LEU A 102 -0.96 2.06 10.28
N GLN A 103 -1.86 1.15 10.67
CA GLN A 103 -3.03 0.80 9.87
C GLN A 103 -3.94 2.02 9.67
N LYS A 104 -4.25 2.76 10.72
CA LYS A 104 -5.04 4.01 10.63
C LYS A 104 -4.37 5.05 9.71
N ARG A 105 -3.04 5.23 9.82
CA ARG A 105 -2.29 6.16 8.96
C ARG A 105 -2.33 5.81 7.48
N ASN A 106 -2.43 4.53 7.17
CA ASN A 106 -2.51 4.01 5.79
C ASN A 106 -3.95 3.86 5.28
N ALA A 107 -4.95 4.09 6.15
CA ALA A 107 -6.35 4.06 5.76
C ALA A 107 -6.62 5.10 4.65
N LYS A 108 -7.26 4.67 3.59
CA LYS A 108 -7.68 5.53 2.50
C LYS A 108 -9.05 5.12 2.00
N VAL A 109 -9.93 6.11 1.88
CA VAL A 109 -11.28 5.93 1.33
C VAL A 109 -11.36 6.69 0.01
N PHE A 110 -12.08 6.11 -0.93
CA PHE A 110 -12.38 6.71 -2.23
C PHE A 110 -13.90 6.84 -2.37
N LEU A 111 -14.37 8.06 -2.57
CA LEU A 111 -15.75 8.32 -3.02
C LEU A 111 -15.71 8.37 -4.54
N VAL A 112 -16.28 7.37 -5.20
CA VAL A 112 -16.11 7.17 -6.63
C VAL A 112 -17.43 7.40 -7.35
N GLY A 113 -17.47 8.39 -8.23
CA GLY A 113 -18.55 8.59 -9.17
C GLY A 113 -18.49 7.56 -10.29
N CYS A 114 -19.62 6.94 -10.55
CA CYS A 114 -19.77 5.89 -11.55
C CYS A 114 -20.57 6.33 -12.80
N GLY A 115 -20.77 7.63 -12.96
CA GLY A 115 -21.51 8.14 -14.11
C GLY A 115 -22.94 7.60 -14.17
N LEU A 116 -23.46 7.47 -15.37
CA LEU A 116 -24.86 7.10 -15.63
C LEU A 116 -25.12 5.57 -15.64
N GLY A 117 -24.13 4.76 -15.29
CA GLY A 117 -24.29 3.30 -15.16
C GLY A 117 -23.68 2.48 -16.30
N ASP A 118 -23.26 3.11 -17.38
CA ASP A 118 -22.51 2.49 -18.46
C ASP A 118 -21.02 2.43 -18.11
N VAL A 119 -20.42 1.27 -18.26
CA VAL A 119 -18.99 1.05 -17.94
C VAL A 119 -18.06 1.86 -18.86
N GLU A 120 -18.47 2.11 -20.10
CA GLU A 120 -17.68 2.92 -21.05
C GLU A 120 -17.64 4.41 -20.65
N LEU A 121 -18.58 4.86 -19.82
CA LEU A 121 -18.64 6.22 -19.29
C LEU A 121 -17.90 6.39 -17.96
N LEU A 122 -17.29 5.33 -17.42
CA LEU A 122 -16.41 5.45 -16.27
C LEU A 122 -15.17 6.27 -16.64
N THR A 123 -14.79 7.20 -15.77
CA THR A 123 -13.47 7.82 -15.94
C THR A 123 -12.39 6.76 -15.78
N ILE A 124 -11.28 6.89 -16.53
CA ILE A 124 -10.12 5.99 -16.41
C ILE A 124 -9.63 5.94 -14.97
N LYS A 125 -9.73 7.05 -14.24
CA LYS A 125 -9.34 7.12 -12.83
C LYS A 125 -10.27 6.28 -11.95
N ALA A 126 -11.58 6.40 -12.14
CA ALA A 126 -12.58 5.59 -11.41
C ALA A 126 -12.34 4.11 -11.65
N TYR A 127 -12.22 3.69 -12.91
CA TYR A 127 -11.94 2.30 -13.27
C TYR A 127 -10.68 1.77 -12.59
N LYS A 128 -9.53 2.46 -12.74
CA LYS A 128 -8.26 2.04 -12.12
C LYS A 128 -8.36 1.98 -10.59
N THR A 129 -9.07 2.92 -9.98
CA THR A 129 -9.26 2.92 -8.52
C THR A 129 -10.05 1.70 -8.08
N ILE A 130 -11.16 1.37 -8.75
CA ILE A 130 -11.99 0.20 -8.43
C ILE A 130 -11.15 -1.10 -8.45
N GLN A 131 -10.21 -1.24 -9.40
CA GLN A 131 -9.35 -2.42 -9.52
C GLN A 131 -8.42 -2.65 -8.33
N GLU A 132 -8.13 -1.62 -7.55
CA GLU A 132 -7.17 -1.66 -6.45
C GLU A 132 -7.81 -1.79 -5.06
N MET A 133 -9.14 -1.83 -4.97
CA MET A 133 -9.85 -1.80 -3.70
C MET A 133 -9.91 -3.16 -3.01
N ASP A 134 -9.78 -3.13 -1.68
CA ASP A 134 -10.01 -4.30 -0.83
C ASP A 134 -11.51 -4.47 -0.53
N VAL A 135 -12.23 -3.35 -0.41
CA VAL A 135 -13.66 -3.32 -0.08
C VAL A 135 -14.36 -2.28 -0.95
N VAL A 136 -15.49 -2.64 -1.51
CA VAL A 136 -16.39 -1.75 -2.26
C VAL A 136 -17.76 -1.75 -1.58
N LEU A 137 -18.26 -0.55 -1.24
CA LEU A 137 -19.64 -0.34 -0.79
C LEU A 137 -20.43 0.27 -1.95
N TYR A 138 -21.60 -0.28 -2.25
CA TYR A 138 -22.43 0.12 -3.37
C TYR A 138 -23.93 -0.01 -3.04
N ASP A 139 -24.77 0.69 -3.77
CA ASP A 139 -26.22 0.62 -3.66
C ASP A 139 -26.87 0.18 -4.99
N ASN A 140 -28.18 0.18 -5.03
CA ASN A 140 -28.97 -0.25 -6.18
C ASN A 140 -28.88 0.68 -7.41
N LEU A 141 -28.26 1.83 -7.29
CA LEU A 141 -28.05 2.75 -8.41
C LEU A 141 -26.79 2.42 -9.22
N ILE A 142 -25.95 1.53 -8.72
CA ILE A 142 -24.78 1.04 -9.44
C ILE A 142 -25.19 -0.13 -10.33
N SER A 143 -24.92 -0.02 -11.63
CA SER A 143 -25.30 -1.06 -12.60
C SER A 143 -24.50 -2.36 -12.41
N ASP A 144 -25.09 -3.46 -12.86
CA ASP A 144 -24.41 -4.76 -12.86
C ASP A 144 -23.14 -4.74 -13.72
N GLU A 145 -23.13 -3.98 -14.82
CA GLU A 145 -21.97 -3.81 -15.68
C GLU A 145 -20.77 -3.21 -14.91
N ILE A 146 -21.01 -2.13 -14.14
CA ILE A 146 -19.98 -1.55 -13.28
C ILE A 146 -19.55 -2.56 -12.21
N MET A 147 -20.49 -3.27 -11.57
CA MET A 147 -20.17 -4.26 -10.55
C MET A 147 -19.39 -5.47 -11.09
N GLN A 148 -19.50 -5.79 -12.37
CA GLN A 148 -18.68 -6.81 -13.04
C GLN A 148 -17.23 -6.38 -13.19
N THR A 149 -16.94 -5.07 -13.23
CA THR A 149 -15.56 -4.58 -13.27
C THR A 149 -14.84 -4.73 -11.92
N VAL A 150 -15.57 -4.85 -10.81
CA VAL A 150 -14.97 -5.00 -9.47
C VAL A 150 -14.32 -6.38 -9.34
N PRO A 151 -13.03 -6.48 -9.05
CA PRO A 151 -12.32 -7.75 -8.98
C PRO A 151 -12.97 -8.77 -8.04
N ASN A 152 -12.88 -10.06 -8.38
CA ASN A 152 -13.45 -11.13 -7.55
C ASN A 152 -12.86 -11.21 -6.13
N LYS A 153 -11.60 -10.79 -5.97
CA LYS A 153 -10.92 -10.72 -4.67
C LYS A 153 -11.43 -9.61 -3.76
N THR A 154 -12.10 -8.59 -4.33
CA THR A 154 -12.59 -7.41 -3.62
C THR A 154 -13.87 -7.76 -2.88
N LYS A 155 -13.95 -7.41 -1.60
CA LYS A 155 -15.17 -7.59 -0.80
C LYS A 155 -16.24 -6.60 -1.24
N LYS A 156 -17.36 -7.09 -1.77
CA LYS A 156 -18.50 -6.28 -2.21
C LYS A 156 -19.55 -6.21 -1.10
N ILE A 157 -19.96 -5.02 -0.71
CA ILE A 157 -20.94 -4.77 0.37
C ILE A 157 -22.08 -3.92 -0.17
N TYR A 158 -23.25 -4.51 -0.24
CA TYR A 158 -24.46 -3.80 -0.60
C TYR A 158 -24.98 -2.97 0.57
N VAL A 159 -25.24 -1.69 0.33
CA VAL A 159 -25.73 -0.74 1.36
C VAL A 159 -27.04 -0.06 0.96
N GLY A 160 -27.63 -0.42 -0.18
CA GLY A 160 -28.88 0.12 -0.67
C GLY A 160 -30.12 -0.40 0.08
N LYS A 161 -31.29 0.11 -0.32
CA LYS A 161 -32.58 -0.35 0.23
C LYS A 161 -32.90 -1.75 -0.30
N GLN A 162 -33.23 -2.69 0.58
CA GLN A 162 -33.83 -3.98 0.22
C GLN A 162 -35.32 -3.97 0.54
N LYS A 163 -36.15 -4.60 -0.32
CA LYS A 163 -37.62 -4.55 -0.24
C LYS A 163 -38.20 -5.03 1.10
N ASP A 164 -37.50 -5.87 1.86
CA ASP A 164 -38.00 -6.50 3.09
C ASP A 164 -37.07 -6.33 4.33
N TYR A 165 -36.05 -5.48 4.23
CA TYR A 165 -35.13 -5.19 5.33
C TYR A 165 -34.99 -3.68 5.53
N HIS A 166 -34.81 -3.25 6.79
CA HIS A 166 -34.52 -1.86 7.12
C HIS A 166 -33.35 -1.36 6.27
N SER A 167 -33.60 -0.31 5.51
CA SER A 167 -32.52 0.37 4.76
C SER A 167 -31.48 0.88 5.75
N LYS A 168 -30.20 0.65 5.45
CA LYS A 168 -29.13 1.24 6.26
C LYS A 168 -29.28 2.75 6.28
N SER A 169 -29.21 3.33 7.46
CA SER A 169 -29.14 4.79 7.60
C SER A 169 -27.80 5.30 7.05
N GLN A 170 -27.71 6.61 6.80
CA GLN A 170 -26.45 7.19 6.35
C GLN A 170 -25.35 7.02 7.40
N GLU A 171 -25.70 7.10 8.67
CA GLU A 171 -24.81 6.88 9.80
C GLU A 171 -24.26 5.43 9.81
N GLU A 172 -25.11 4.46 9.51
CA GLU A 172 -24.68 3.04 9.41
C GLU A 172 -23.74 2.82 8.21
N ILE A 173 -23.99 3.49 7.09
CA ILE A 173 -23.09 3.45 5.91
C ILE A 173 -21.73 4.07 6.26
N ASN A 174 -21.74 5.26 6.87
CA ASN A 174 -20.52 5.96 7.31
C ASN A 174 -19.73 5.08 8.31
N ALA A 175 -20.41 4.49 9.29
CA ALA A 175 -19.79 3.58 10.25
C ALA A 175 -19.15 2.35 9.58
N LEU A 176 -19.78 1.80 8.54
CA LEU A 176 -19.20 0.69 7.77
C LEU A 176 -17.94 1.12 7.02
N ILE A 177 -17.96 2.26 6.33
CA ILE A 177 -16.78 2.79 5.62
C ILE A 177 -15.63 2.98 6.61
N ILE A 178 -15.90 3.68 7.74
CA ILE A 178 -14.92 3.95 8.80
C ILE A 178 -14.37 2.64 9.38
N LYS A 179 -15.24 1.65 9.64
CA LYS A 179 -14.87 0.34 10.18
C LYS A 179 -13.82 -0.38 9.30
N TYR A 180 -14.03 -0.38 7.99
CA TYR A 180 -13.10 -1.04 7.07
C TYR A 180 -11.84 -0.21 6.84
N ALA A 181 -11.96 1.10 6.74
CA ALA A 181 -10.81 2.00 6.65
C ALA A 181 -9.90 1.90 7.89
N LYS A 182 -10.45 1.88 9.10
CA LYS A 182 -9.68 1.71 10.36
C LYS A 182 -8.95 0.37 10.46
N LYS A 183 -9.30 -0.62 9.64
CA LYS A 183 -8.55 -1.89 9.49
C LYS A 183 -7.37 -1.76 8.51
N GLY A 184 -7.13 -0.57 7.94
CA GLY A 184 -6.06 -0.31 6.97
C GLY A 184 -6.38 -0.78 5.56
N LEU A 185 -7.67 -1.08 5.27
CA LEU A 185 -8.12 -1.51 3.94
C LEU A 185 -8.35 -0.29 3.04
N LYS A 186 -8.11 -0.46 1.75
CA LYS A 186 -8.53 0.48 0.71
C LYS A 186 -10.03 0.29 0.48
N VAL A 187 -10.81 1.32 0.74
CA VAL A 187 -12.28 1.25 0.67
C VAL A 187 -12.78 2.21 -0.41
N ALA A 188 -13.61 1.73 -1.33
CA ALA A 188 -14.37 2.59 -2.24
C ALA A 188 -15.85 2.60 -1.88
N ARG A 189 -16.47 3.78 -1.86
CA ARG A 189 -17.90 3.99 -1.91
C ARG A 189 -18.26 4.37 -3.34
N LEU A 190 -18.91 3.47 -4.06
CA LEU A 190 -19.40 3.73 -5.41
C LEU A 190 -20.72 4.48 -5.36
N LYS A 191 -20.85 5.52 -6.14
CA LYS A 191 -22.01 6.40 -6.20
C LYS A 191 -22.43 6.62 -7.67
N SER A 192 -23.70 6.50 -7.97
CA SER A 192 -24.22 6.85 -9.30
C SER A 192 -24.05 8.36 -9.54
N GLY A 193 -23.68 8.74 -10.73
CA GLY A 193 -23.37 10.13 -11.09
C GLY A 193 -22.10 10.65 -10.41
N ASP A 194 -22.11 11.93 -10.07
CA ASP A 194 -21.07 12.58 -9.26
C ASP A 194 -21.34 12.38 -7.77
N PRO A 195 -20.33 12.07 -6.93
CA PRO A 195 -20.52 11.83 -5.50
C PRO A 195 -21.15 12.99 -4.74
N PHE A 196 -20.97 14.22 -5.19
CA PHE A 196 -21.47 15.43 -4.52
C PHE A 196 -22.81 15.93 -5.07
N VAL A 197 -23.22 15.48 -6.26
CA VAL A 197 -24.48 15.89 -6.84
C VAL A 197 -25.60 14.95 -6.42
N PHE A 198 -26.43 15.37 -5.45
CA PHE A 198 -27.51 14.59 -4.83
C PHE A 198 -27.06 13.24 -4.21
N GLY A 199 -25.75 13.02 -4.12
CA GLY A 199 -25.17 11.75 -3.67
C GLY A 199 -24.79 11.72 -2.19
N ARG A 200 -25.00 12.79 -1.40
CA ARG A 200 -24.58 12.92 0.01
C ARG A 200 -23.07 12.69 0.23
N GLY A 201 -22.24 12.79 -0.82
CA GLY A 201 -20.80 12.59 -0.74
C GLY A 201 -20.10 13.58 0.20
N ALA A 202 -20.63 14.79 0.32
CA ALA A 202 -20.10 15.80 1.24
C ALA A 202 -20.27 15.38 2.71
N GLU A 203 -21.39 14.76 3.07
CA GLU A 203 -21.64 14.23 4.43
C GLU A 203 -20.69 13.07 4.72
N GLU A 204 -20.56 12.12 3.79
CA GLU A 204 -19.61 10.99 3.90
C GLU A 204 -18.18 11.49 4.06
N LEU A 205 -17.76 12.47 3.23
CA LEU A 205 -16.43 13.07 3.31
C LEU A 205 -16.19 13.76 4.66
N HIS A 206 -17.17 14.52 5.16
CA HIS A 206 -17.06 15.24 6.43
C HIS A 206 -16.82 14.28 7.59
N GLU A 207 -17.62 13.22 7.71
CA GLU A 207 -17.46 12.20 8.74
C GLU A 207 -16.10 11.49 8.68
N LEU A 208 -15.64 11.18 7.47
CA LEU A 208 -14.33 10.56 7.27
C LEU A 208 -13.17 11.48 7.68
N LEU A 209 -13.30 12.78 7.42
CA LEU A 209 -12.30 13.77 7.84
C LEU A 209 -12.27 13.95 9.36
N LEU A 210 -13.43 13.95 10.04
CA LEU A 210 -13.50 13.99 11.50
C LEU A 210 -12.81 12.78 12.14
N GLU A 211 -12.85 11.62 11.48
CA GLU A 211 -12.18 10.39 11.92
C GLU A 211 -10.69 10.33 11.50
N GLY A 212 -10.16 11.39 10.88
CA GLY A 212 -8.77 11.48 10.41
C GLY A 212 -8.42 10.55 9.26
N ILE A 213 -9.44 10.06 8.51
CA ILE A 213 -9.26 9.14 7.40
C ILE A 213 -8.97 9.93 6.12
N LYS A 214 -7.86 9.60 5.44
CA LYS A 214 -7.53 10.19 4.14
C LYS A 214 -8.59 9.78 3.12
N THR A 215 -9.24 10.77 2.51
CA THR A 215 -10.30 10.53 1.54
C THR A 215 -9.98 11.22 0.23
N GLU A 216 -10.21 10.52 -0.88
CA GLU A 216 -10.09 11.04 -2.23
C GLU A 216 -11.44 10.93 -2.93
N VAL A 217 -11.85 12.01 -3.60
CA VAL A 217 -13.07 12.03 -4.40
C VAL A 217 -12.72 11.95 -5.88
N ILE A 218 -13.41 11.08 -6.58
CA ILE A 218 -13.27 10.83 -8.00
C ILE A 218 -14.64 11.07 -8.63
N ALA A 219 -14.75 12.12 -9.42
CA ALA A 219 -15.94 12.45 -10.18
C ALA A 219 -16.03 11.60 -11.44
#